data_af773e75a97114f4cd41badade634c82
#
_entry.id   af773e75a97114f4cd41badade634c82
#
_cell.length_a   1.000
_cell.length_b   1.000
_cell.length_c   1.000
_cell.angle_alpha   90.00
_cell.angle_beta   90.00
_cell.angle_gamma   90.00
#
_symmetry.space_group_name_H-M   'P 1'
#
loop_
_entity.id
_entity.type
_entity.pdbx_description
1 polymer ?
#
loop_
_entity_poly.entity_id
_entity_poly.type
_entity_poly.pdbx_seq_one_letter_code
_entity_poly.pdbx_strand_id
1 'polypeptide(L)'
;PGTLVLTTLDPDFHYGSYFMPATERFLDRFDTLVPILLAIILFFAGVALGDAWNTSGMQMLVWGFFVSTVFLFHGTCTINSLTHLFGAQRYKTGDHSRNSLLLALITLGEGWHNNHHYYQNSTRQGFYWWEIDITFYALKALSLLRLVRELKPVPLRVRDQR
;
A
#
# COMPACT_ATOMS: atom_id res chain seq x y z
N PRO A 1 -0.86 6.82 -17.66
CA PRO A 1 -1.13 6.56 -19.07
C PRO A 1 -0.18 5.53 -19.68
N GLY A 2 1.09 5.46 -19.25
CA GLY A 2 2.08 4.55 -19.85
C GLY A 2 1.80 3.07 -19.58
N THR A 3 1.28 2.73 -18.43
CA THR A 3 1.02 1.33 -18.06
C THR A 3 -0.20 0.78 -18.79
N LEU A 4 -1.25 1.58 -18.94
CA LEU A 4 -2.44 1.17 -19.69
C LEU A 4 -2.18 1.05 -21.21
N VAL A 5 -1.33 1.94 -21.74
CA VAL A 5 -0.97 1.92 -23.16
C VAL A 5 -0.10 0.70 -23.48
N LEU A 6 0.81 0.30 -22.60
CA LEU A 6 1.63 -0.89 -22.81
C LEU A 6 0.82 -2.18 -22.77
N THR A 7 -0.18 -2.28 -21.89
CA THR A 7 -1.07 -3.46 -21.83
C THR A 7 -2.02 -3.56 -23.00
N THR A 8 -2.33 -2.44 -23.66
CA THR A 8 -3.17 -2.44 -24.88
C THR A 8 -2.39 -2.67 -26.18
N LEU A 9 -1.06 -2.48 -26.17
CA LEU A 9 -0.21 -2.64 -27.36
C LEU A 9 0.42 -4.03 -27.46
N ASP A 10 0.48 -4.78 -26.39
CA ASP A 10 1.03 -6.14 -26.37
C ASP A 10 0.09 -7.06 -25.58
N PRO A 11 -0.84 -7.76 -26.25
CA PRO A 11 -1.75 -8.70 -25.61
C PRO A 11 -1.03 -9.88 -24.95
N ASP A 12 0.24 -10.16 -25.31
CA ASP A 12 1.07 -11.20 -24.71
C ASP A 12 1.95 -10.66 -23.56
N PHE A 13 1.84 -9.35 -23.27
CA PHE A 13 2.56 -8.73 -22.17
C PHE A 13 1.94 -9.10 -20.82
N HIS A 14 2.33 -10.25 -20.31
CA HIS A 14 2.02 -10.63 -18.95
C HIS A 14 2.82 -9.76 -17.98
N TYR A 15 2.14 -8.78 -17.39
CA TYR A 15 2.68 -7.92 -16.35
C TYR A 15 3.18 -8.79 -15.20
N GLY A 16 4.48 -8.95 -15.09
CA GLY A 16 5.09 -9.44 -13.88
C GLY A 16 5.97 -10.69 -13.96
N SER A 17 5.84 -11.57 -14.94
CA SER A 17 6.58 -12.84 -14.86
C SER A 17 8.05 -12.75 -15.25
N TYR A 18 8.46 -11.81 -16.09
CA TYR A 18 9.81 -11.75 -16.62
C TYR A 18 10.77 -10.79 -15.90
N PHE A 19 10.25 -9.81 -15.17
CA PHE A 19 11.05 -8.78 -14.48
C PHE A 19 10.99 -8.83 -12.97
N MET A 20 10.18 -9.73 -12.39
CA MET A 20 10.14 -9.89 -10.93
C MET A 20 11.38 -10.61 -10.42
N PRO A 21 12.03 -10.12 -9.36
CA PRO A 21 13.06 -10.85 -8.63
C PRO A 21 12.57 -12.25 -8.23
N ALA A 22 13.49 -13.20 -8.07
CA ALA A 22 13.14 -14.57 -7.69
C ALA A 22 12.35 -14.64 -6.37
N THR A 23 12.65 -13.74 -5.44
CA THR A 23 11.93 -13.59 -4.16
C THR A 23 10.47 -13.17 -4.34
N GLU A 24 10.19 -12.23 -5.24
CA GLU A 24 8.81 -11.79 -5.51
C GLU A 24 8.01 -12.89 -6.19
N ARG A 25 8.60 -13.59 -7.17
CA ARG A 25 7.97 -14.75 -7.81
C ARG A 25 7.67 -15.88 -6.83
N PHE A 26 8.53 -16.09 -5.85
CA PHE A 26 8.31 -17.09 -4.80
C PHE A 26 7.14 -16.67 -3.91
N LEU A 27 7.09 -15.42 -3.46
CA LEU A 27 6.01 -14.90 -2.61
C LEU A 27 4.66 -14.87 -3.35
N ASP A 28 4.65 -14.54 -4.64
CA ASP A 28 3.45 -14.56 -5.48
C ASP A 28 2.92 -16.00 -5.65
N ARG A 29 3.84 -16.96 -5.87
CA ARG A 29 3.46 -18.38 -5.97
C ARG A 29 2.94 -18.97 -4.66
N PHE A 30 3.42 -18.46 -3.53
CA PHE A 30 3.09 -18.92 -2.17
C PHE A 30 2.47 -17.80 -1.34
N ASP A 31 1.55 -17.04 -1.95
CA ASP A 31 0.87 -15.89 -1.35
C ASP A 31 0.20 -16.21 -0.01
N THR A 32 -0.31 -17.42 0.14
CA THR A 32 -0.93 -17.93 1.37
C THR A 32 0.06 -18.29 2.47
N LEU A 33 1.34 -18.51 2.13
CA LEU A 33 2.38 -18.90 3.10
C LEU A 33 2.63 -17.78 4.11
N VAL A 34 2.70 -16.54 3.66
CA VAL A 34 2.99 -15.38 4.51
C VAL A 34 1.92 -15.17 5.59
N PRO A 35 0.61 -15.12 5.27
CA PRO A 35 -0.42 -15.02 6.30
C PRO A 35 -0.46 -16.23 7.24
N ILE A 36 -0.24 -17.45 6.75
CA ILE A 36 -0.16 -18.63 7.61
C ILE A 36 1.00 -18.51 8.60
N LEU A 37 2.19 -18.14 8.14
CA LEU A 37 3.35 -17.93 9.01
C LEU A 37 3.10 -16.82 10.04
N LEU A 38 2.46 -15.72 9.64
CA LEU A 38 2.09 -14.65 10.55
C LEU A 38 1.14 -15.16 11.65
N ALA A 39 0.11 -15.93 11.29
CA ALA A 39 -0.81 -16.52 12.24
C ALA A 39 -0.09 -17.43 13.26
N ILE A 40 0.81 -18.27 12.79
CA ILE A 40 1.63 -19.16 13.61
C ILE A 40 2.54 -18.36 14.55
N ILE A 41 3.24 -17.35 14.03
CA ILE A 41 4.13 -16.47 14.82
C ILE A 41 3.34 -15.76 15.91
N LEU A 42 2.18 -15.20 15.61
CA LEU A 42 1.33 -14.51 16.58
C LEU A 42 0.84 -15.45 17.67
N PHE A 43 0.41 -16.67 17.31
CA PHE A 43 -0.01 -17.68 18.28
C PHE A 43 1.14 -18.02 19.25
N PHE A 44 2.31 -18.39 18.75
CA PHE A 44 3.43 -18.75 19.59
C PHE A 44 4.03 -17.56 20.35
N ALA A 45 4.00 -16.36 19.80
CA ALA A 45 4.34 -15.15 20.54
C ALA A 45 3.42 -14.92 21.74
N GLY A 46 2.11 -15.13 21.56
CA GLY A 46 1.15 -15.06 22.67
C GLY A 46 1.33 -16.15 23.72
N VAL A 47 1.78 -17.35 23.33
CA VAL A 47 2.16 -18.40 24.29
C VAL A 47 3.42 -18.02 25.07
N ALA A 48 4.47 -17.52 24.35
CA ALA A 48 5.76 -17.21 24.97
C ALA A 48 5.73 -15.96 25.85
N LEU A 49 4.92 -14.96 25.48
CA LEU A 49 4.83 -13.66 26.17
C LEU A 49 3.58 -13.53 27.06
N GLY A 50 2.81 -14.59 27.18
CA GLY A 50 1.51 -14.59 27.84
C GLY A 50 1.52 -14.03 29.25
N ASP A 51 2.48 -14.46 30.06
CA ASP A 51 2.62 -14.00 31.44
C ASP A 51 3.06 -12.54 31.54
N ALA A 52 3.96 -12.10 30.65
CA ALA A 52 4.47 -10.74 30.65
C ALA A 52 3.47 -9.70 30.14
N TRP A 53 2.59 -10.09 29.21
CA TRP A 53 1.66 -9.19 28.52
C TRP A 53 0.20 -9.46 28.86
N ASN A 54 -0.06 -10.35 29.82
CA ASN A 54 -1.40 -10.78 30.23
C ASN A 54 -2.29 -11.16 29.03
N THR A 55 -1.73 -12.00 28.15
CA THR A 55 -2.36 -12.44 26.91
C THR A 55 -2.27 -13.96 26.77
N SER A 56 -2.74 -14.48 25.67
CA SER A 56 -2.62 -15.91 25.32
C SER A 56 -2.39 -16.09 23.84
N GLY A 57 -1.92 -17.28 23.44
CA GLY A 57 -1.75 -17.62 22.03
C GLY A 57 -3.03 -17.42 21.22
N MET A 58 -4.19 -17.81 21.78
CA MET A 58 -5.48 -17.61 21.11
C MET A 58 -5.88 -16.13 21.03
N GLN A 59 -5.62 -15.33 22.05
CA GLN A 59 -5.90 -13.89 21.99
C GLN A 59 -5.04 -13.20 20.93
N MET A 60 -3.74 -13.49 20.89
CA MET A 60 -2.84 -12.93 19.87
C MET A 60 -3.25 -13.37 18.46
N LEU A 61 -3.65 -14.62 18.27
CA LEU A 61 -4.16 -15.11 17.00
C LEU A 61 -5.46 -14.42 16.59
N VAL A 62 -6.45 -14.36 17.49
CA VAL A 62 -7.77 -13.78 17.16
C VAL A 62 -7.65 -12.28 16.89
N TRP A 63 -7.03 -11.52 17.78
CA TRP A 63 -6.95 -10.06 17.64
C TRP A 63 -5.88 -9.62 16.66
N GLY A 64 -4.69 -10.22 16.75
CA GLY A 64 -3.53 -9.83 15.92
C GLY A 64 -3.61 -10.33 14.48
N PHE A 65 -4.35 -11.40 14.21
CA PHE A 65 -4.52 -11.91 12.86
C PHE A 65 -5.96 -11.73 12.34
N PHE A 66 -6.95 -12.42 12.87
CA PHE A 66 -8.29 -12.40 12.28
C PHE A 66 -8.95 -11.03 12.35
N VAL A 67 -9.02 -10.44 13.55
CA VAL A 67 -9.68 -9.14 13.73
C VAL A 67 -8.91 -8.05 12.96
N SER A 68 -7.59 -8.01 13.06
CA SER A 68 -6.78 -7.01 12.34
C SER A 68 -6.92 -7.13 10.83
N THR A 69 -6.97 -8.35 10.27
CA THR A 69 -7.17 -8.59 8.83
C THR A 69 -8.54 -8.10 8.37
N VAL A 70 -9.60 -8.37 9.14
CA VAL A 70 -10.95 -7.89 8.81
C VAL A 70 -10.99 -6.36 8.84
N PHE A 71 -10.40 -5.73 9.86
CA PHE A 71 -10.32 -4.27 9.93
C PHE A 71 -9.54 -3.67 8.77
N LEU A 72 -8.40 -4.26 8.42
CA LEU A 72 -7.58 -3.81 7.29
C LEU A 72 -8.37 -3.92 5.97
N PHE A 73 -9.03 -5.05 5.74
CA PHE A 73 -9.84 -5.26 4.54
C PHE A 73 -10.95 -4.22 4.41
N HIS A 74 -11.75 -4.02 5.46
CA HIS A 74 -12.81 -3.01 5.45
C HIS A 74 -12.26 -1.60 5.36
N GLY A 75 -11.13 -1.31 6.00
CA GLY A 75 -10.42 -0.04 5.88
C GLY A 75 -10.06 0.25 4.41
N THR A 76 -9.42 -0.70 3.74
CA THR A 76 -9.03 -0.57 2.33
C THR A 76 -10.23 -0.37 1.41
N CYS A 77 -11.30 -1.17 1.58
CA CYS A 77 -12.53 -1.03 0.80
C CYS A 77 -13.20 0.34 1.03
N THR A 78 -13.25 0.79 2.27
CA THR A 78 -13.82 2.09 2.64
C THR A 78 -13.03 3.24 2.03
N ILE A 79 -11.70 3.18 2.10
CA ILE A 79 -10.82 4.18 1.49
C ILE A 79 -11.08 4.26 0.00
N ASN A 80 -11.03 3.13 -0.72
CA ASN A 80 -11.27 3.10 -2.16
C ASN A 80 -12.64 3.70 -2.52
N SER A 81 -13.67 3.44 -1.74
CA SER A 81 -15.01 4.02 -1.97
C SER A 81 -15.05 5.51 -1.67
N LEU A 82 -14.55 5.94 -0.51
CA LEU A 82 -14.62 7.33 -0.07
C LEU A 82 -13.74 8.26 -0.92
N THR A 83 -12.58 7.80 -1.38
CA THR A 83 -11.69 8.58 -2.24
C THR A 83 -12.20 8.76 -3.66
N HIS A 84 -13.24 8.04 -4.06
CA HIS A 84 -13.96 8.29 -5.30
C HIS A 84 -15.19 9.22 -5.11
N LEU A 85 -15.60 9.47 -3.87
CA LEU A 85 -16.74 10.33 -3.54
C LEU A 85 -16.31 11.71 -3.00
N PHE A 86 -15.31 11.72 -2.11
CA PHE A 86 -14.92 12.91 -1.35
C PHE A 86 -13.52 13.39 -1.68
N GLY A 87 -13.36 14.69 -1.91
CA GLY A 87 -12.08 15.34 -2.17
C GLY A 87 -12.05 16.10 -3.49
N ALA A 88 -10.85 16.51 -3.90
CA ALA A 88 -10.61 17.27 -5.12
C ALA A 88 -9.95 16.39 -6.18
N GLN A 89 -10.44 16.44 -7.41
CA GLN A 89 -9.80 15.84 -8.56
C GLN A 89 -8.81 16.86 -9.14
N ARG A 90 -7.52 16.57 -9.01
CA ARG A 90 -6.46 17.43 -9.54
C ARG A 90 -6.10 17.05 -10.98
N TYR A 91 -6.00 15.76 -11.24
CA TYR A 91 -5.62 15.21 -12.52
C TYR A 91 -6.79 14.47 -13.17
N LYS A 92 -6.88 14.54 -14.48
CA LYS A 92 -7.86 13.79 -15.27
C LYS A 92 -7.35 12.35 -15.40
N THR A 93 -7.91 11.44 -14.65
CA THR A 93 -7.50 10.03 -14.57
C THR A 93 -8.40 9.08 -15.35
N GLY A 94 -9.53 9.57 -15.88
CA GLY A 94 -10.54 8.73 -16.55
C GLY A 94 -11.45 7.99 -15.56
N ASP A 95 -11.22 8.15 -14.26
CA ASP A 95 -12.05 7.67 -13.16
C ASP A 95 -12.47 8.84 -12.25
N HIS A 96 -13.17 8.55 -11.16
CA HIS A 96 -13.63 9.54 -10.20
C HIS A 96 -12.71 9.68 -8.98
N SER A 97 -11.47 9.21 -9.07
CA SER A 97 -10.51 9.30 -7.96
C SER A 97 -10.26 10.75 -7.54
N ARG A 98 -10.13 10.98 -6.24
CA ARG A 98 -10.01 12.30 -5.61
C ARG A 98 -8.92 12.30 -4.56
N ASN A 99 -8.36 13.47 -4.30
CA ASN A 99 -7.42 13.72 -3.22
C ASN A 99 -8.16 14.30 -2.03
N SER A 100 -8.00 13.73 -0.86
CA SER A 100 -8.59 14.19 0.39
C SER A 100 -7.54 14.19 1.50
N LEU A 101 -7.23 15.38 2.06
CA LEU A 101 -6.28 15.49 3.17
C LEU A 101 -6.78 14.71 4.41
N LEU A 102 -8.08 14.79 4.72
CA LEU A 102 -8.62 14.04 5.86
C LEU A 102 -8.42 12.55 5.71
N LEU A 103 -8.76 12.00 4.55
CA LEU A 103 -8.55 10.58 4.27
C LEU A 103 -7.07 10.23 4.25
N ALA A 104 -6.20 11.08 3.70
CA ALA A 104 -4.77 10.86 3.68
C ALA A 104 -4.16 10.77 5.09
N LEU A 105 -4.64 11.60 6.04
CA LEU A 105 -4.17 11.54 7.43
C LEU A 105 -4.64 10.27 8.13
N ILE A 106 -5.90 9.86 7.93
CA ILE A 106 -6.46 8.64 8.56
C ILE A 106 -5.82 7.37 7.97
N THR A 107 -5.47 7.39 6.69
CA THR A 107 -4.97 6.25 5.93
C THR A 107 -3.47 6.31 5.66
N LEU A 108 -2.76 7.16 6.40
CA LEU A 108 -1.30 7.31 6.35
C LEU A 108 -0.72 7.71 4.98
N GLY A 109 -1.54 8.26 4.09
CA GLY A 109 -1.12 8.73 2.76
C GLY A 109 -2.03 8.29 1.61
N GLU A 110 -2.81 7.21 1.77
CA GLU A 110 -3.64 6.64 0.71
C GLU A 110 -4.76 7.58 0.21
N GLY A 111 -5.12 8.61 0.99
CA GLY A 111 -6.11 9.62 0.58
C GLY A 111 -5.64 10.55 -0.54
N TRP A 112 -4.38 10.50 -0.99
CA TRP A 112 -3.90 11.15 -2.21
C TRP A 112 -4.19 10.30 -3.45
N HIS A 113 -5.38 9.77 -3.53
CA HIS A 113 -5.78 8.71 -4.44
C HIS A 113 -5.84 9.14 -5.92
N ASN A 114 -6.21 10.38 -6.21
CA ASN A 114 -6.17 10.91 -7.58
C ASN A 114 -4.73 11.08 -8.09
N ASN A 115 -3.80 11.47 -7.22
CA ASN A 115 -2.37 11.47 -7.56
C ASN A 115 -1.89 10.07 -7.88
N HIS A 116 -2.25 9.09 -7.03
CA HIS A 116 -1.90 7.69 -7.21
C HIS A 116 -2.44 7.14 -8.54
N HIS A 117 -3.72 7.35 -8.83
CA HIS A 117 -4.32 6.92 -10.10
C HIS A 117 -3.72 7.60 -11.33
N TYR A 118 -3.25 8.82 -11.18
CA TYR A 118 -2.61 9.55 -12.26
C TYR A 118 -1.20 9.04 -12.55
N TYR A 119 -0.40 8.72 -11.51
CA TYR A 119 0.97 8.22 -11.67
C TYR A 119 1.33 7.19 -10.59
N GLN A 120 1.00 5.93 -10.84
CA GLN A 120 1.14 4.81 -9.92
C GLN A 120 2.60 4.40 -9.65
N ASN A 121 3.54 4.80 -10.52
CA ASN A 121 4.95 4.42 -10.39
C ASN A 121 5.71 5.19 -9.30
N SER A 122 5.11 6.19 -8.68
CA SER A 122 5.73 6.93 -7.59
C SER A 122 5.57 6.20 -6.26
N THR A 123 6.64 6.16 -5.46
CA THR A 123 6.58 5.70 -4.08
C THR A 123 5.81 6.68 -3.18
N ARG A 124 5.76 7.96 -3.55
CA ARG A 124 5.07 9.01 -2.82
C ARG A 124 3.72 9.30 -3.46
N GLN A 125 2.64 9.16 -2.72
CA GLN A 125 1.30 9.52 -3.18
C GLN A 125 1.00 11.02 -3.02
N GLY A 126 1.54 11.68 -2.01
CA GLY A 126 1.51 13.15 -1.88
C GLY A 126 2.54 13.81 -2.78
N PHE A 127 2.14 14.34 -3.96
CA PHE A 127 3.08 14.87 -4.97
C PHE A 127 3.73 16.20 -4.57
N TYR A 128 3.09 16.97 -3.70
CA TYR A 128 3.57 18.26 -3.23
C TYR A 128 4.04 18.17 -1.77
N TRP A 129 4.88 19.11 -1.34
CA TRP A 129 5.45 19.10 0.01
C TRP A 129 4.41 19.21 1.12
N TRP A 130 3.28 19.89 0.85
CA TRP A 130 2.15 20.04 1.80
C TRP A 130 1.19 18.84 1.81
N GLU A 131 1.32 17.93 0.87
CA GLU A 131 0.57 16.69 0.83
C GLU A 131 1.25 15.68 1.75
N ILE A 132 0.77 15.62 2.97
CA ILE A 132 1.34 14.77 4.02
C ILE A 132 1.09 13.31 3.63
N ASP A 133 2.19 12.56 3.51
CA ASP A 133 2.20 11.14 3.17
C ASP A 133 3.07 10.41 4.21
N ILE A 134 2.40 9.93 5.25
CA ILE A 134 3.07 9.34 6.42
C ILE A 134 3.79 8.04 6.03
N THR A 135 3.17 7.23 5.17
CA THR A 135 3.80 6.00 4.65
C THR A 135 5.09 6.30 3.91
N PHE A 136 5.10 7.32 3.05
CA PHE A 136 6.33 7.73 2.37
C PHE A 136 7.41 8.19 3.35
N TYR A 137 7.06 8.93 4.40
CA TYR A 137 8.04 9.35 5.40
C TYR A 137 8.61 8.16 6.19
N ALA A 138 7.79 7.16 6.51
CA ALA A 138 8.25 5.92 7.12
C ALA A 138 9.19 5.15 6.18
N LEU A 139 8.85 5.01 4.90
CA LEU A 139 9.72 4.39 3.89
C LEU A 139 11.04 5.15 3.72
N LYS A 140 11.00 6.47 3.77
CA LYS A 140 12.21 7.30 3.72
C LYS A 140 13.10 7.07 4.96
N ALA A 141 12.52 6.95 6.14
CA ALA A 141 13.28 6.60 7.35
C ALA A 141 13.92 5.20 7.24
N LEU A 142 13.17 4.20 6.74
CA LEU A 142 13.69 2.86 6.48
C LEU A 142 14.78 2.86 5.41
N SER A 143 14.71 3.76 4.45
CA SER A 143 15.74 3.93 3.42
C SER A 143 17.05 4.47 4.01
N LEU A 144 17.01 5.32 5.01
CA LEU A 144 18.21 5.76 5.74
C LEU A 144 18.89 4.58 6.47
N LEU A 145 18.11 3.62 6.93
CA LEU A 145 18.59 2.37 7.53
C LEU A 145 18.99 1.32 6.48
N ARG A 146 18.93 1.64 5.19
CA ARG A 146 19.21 0.76 4.05
C ARG A 146 18.31 -0.48 3.96
N LEU A 147 17.17 -0.49 4.65
CA LEU A 147 16.16 -1.55 4.61
C LEU A 147 15.27 -1.44 3.36
N VAL A 148 15.08 -0.23 2.85
CA VAL A 148 14.35 0.06 1.61
C VAL A 148 15.29 0.76 0.64
N ARG A 149 15.18 0.44 -0.65
CA ARG A 149 15.98 1.04 -1.72
C ARG A 149 15.08 1.54 -2.84
N GLU A 150 15.61 2.42 -3.69
CA GLU A 150 14.96 2.87 -4.94
C GLU A 150 13.57 3.50 -4.74
N LEU A 151 13.45 4.44 -3.79
CA LEU A 151 12.24 5.26 -3.66
C LEU A 151 12.06 6.10 -4.92
N LYS A 152 11.07 5.76 -5.74
CA LYS A 152 10.81 6.43 -7.02
C LYS A 152 10.13 7.79 -6.80
N PRO A 153 10.76 8.91 -7.18
CA PRO A 153 10.16 10.24 -7.06
C PRO A 153 9.11 10.47 -8.15
N VAL A 154 8.23 11.45 -7.91
CA VAL A 154 7.34 11.97 -8.94
C VAL A 154 8.15 12.87 -9.89
N PRO A 155 8.20 12.59 -11.20
CA PRO A 155 8.85 13.48 -12.16
C PRO A 155 8.12 14.84 -12.21
N LEU A 156 8.90 15.95 -12.29
CA LEU A 156 8.32 17.31 -12.34
C LEU A 156 7.33 17.48 -13.49
N ARG A 157 7.64 16.91 -14.65
CA ARG A 157 6.75 16.91 -15.82
C ARG A 157 5.39 16.25 -15.56
N VAL A 158 5.34 15.25 -14.68
CA VAL A 158 4.10 14.55 -14.32
C VAL A 158 3.31 15.39 -13.31
N ARG A 159 4.01 15.90 -12.30
CA ARG A 159 3.41 16.71 -11.24
C ARG A 159 2.74 17.98 -11.76
N ASP A 160 3.36 18.64 -12.73
CA ASP A 160 2.94 19.96 -13.20
C ASP A 160 1.95 19.91 -14.39
N GLN A 161 1.61 18.71 -14.89
CA GLN A 161 0.52 18.48 -15.85
C GLN A 161 -0.83 18.49 -15.09
N ARG A 162 -1.63 19.52 -15.29
CA ARG A 162 -2.98 19.68 -14.74
C ARG A 162 -4.04 19.56 -15.82
#